data_aa932d41f2e1b22d544a8f400b6e57ad
#
_entry.id   aa932d41f2e1b22d544a8f400b6e57ad
#
_cell.length_a   1.000
_cell.length_b   1.000
_cell.length_c   1.000
_cell.angle_alpha   90.00
_cell.angle_beta   90.00
_cell.angle_gamma   90.00
#
_symmetry.space_group_name_H-M   'P 1'
#
loop_
_entity.id
_entity.type
_entity.pdbx_description
1 polymer ?
#
loop_
_entity_poly.entity_id
_entity_poly.type
_entity_poly.pdbx_seq_one_letter_code
_entity_poly.pdbx_strand_id
1 'polypeptide(L)'
;MGSGAIRRRLALGAAVLAAAGTLALTATGTAQAASGGCAGREVRTLPFKTGVTHVYKRDGYVCAVTVPRTPGPARTMSVSVQARGNRPVVDRGRYNRLAGPVTVHAGHRCVWIKGAVGRDSVSSGWILC
;
A
#
# COMPACT_ATOMS: atom_id res chain seq x y z
N MET A 1 -54.49 28.78 10.74
CA MET A 1 -53.80 28.98 10.89
C MET A 1 -52.44 28.73 10.69
N GLY A 2 -51.77 29.44 10.91
CA GLY A 2 -50.41 29.33 10.69
C GLY A 2 -49.91 27.95 10.89
N SER A 3 -50.59 27.30 11.57
CA SER A 3 -50.17 25.98 11.79
C SER A 3 -49.60 25.35 10.59
N GLY A 4 -50.32 25.42 9.60
CA GLY A 4 -49.83 24.68 8.52
C GLY A 4 -48.46 25.11 8.16
N ALA A 5 -48.34 26.25 8.25
CA ALA A 5 -47.07 26.75 7.86
C ALA A 5 -46.01 25.99 8.48
N ILE A 6 -46.18 25.79 9.52
CA ILE A 6 -45.20 25.13 10.18
C ILE A 6 -44.60 24.00 9.60
N ARG A 7 -45.38 23.18 9.43
CA ARG A 7 -44.78 22.07 8.96
C ARG A 7 -43.85 22.14 7.93
N ARG A 8 -44.10 22.81 7.14
CA ARG A 8 -43.27 22.79 6.09
C ARG A 8 -41.91 22.92 6.45
N ARG A 9 -41.74 23.67 7.16
CA ARG A 9 -40.43 23.98 7.44
C ARG A 9 -39.69 22.81 7.73
N LEU A 10 -40.14 22.08 8.36
CA LEU A 10 -39.41 21.01 8.70
C LEU A 10 -38.88 20.30 7.64
N ALA A 11 -39.53 20.16 6.85
CA ALA A 11 -39.14 19.36 5.82
C ALA A 11 -37.77 19.67 5.47
N LEU A 12 -37.62 20.78 5.34
CA LEU A 12 -36.40 21.10 4.97
C LEU A 12 -35.31 20.63 5.65
N GLY A 13 -35.43 20.82 6.65
CA GLY A 13 -34.23 20.57 7.34
C GLY A 13 -33.80 19.24 6.92
N ALA A 14 -34.64 18.53 6.86
CA ALA A 14 -34.30 17.23 6.56
C ALA A 14 -33.37 17.13 5.47
N ALA A 15 -33.78 17.53 4.56
CA ALA A 15 -33.01 17.39 3.43
C ALA A 15 -31.63 17.49 3.73
N VAL A 16 -31.47 18.33 4.26
CA VAL A 16 -30.22 18.48 4.57
C VAL A 16 -29.39 17.45 4.62
N LEU A 17 -29.81 16.80 5.24
CA LEU A 17 -28.98 15.81 5.37
C LEU A 17 -28.26 15.49 4.32
N ALA A 18 -28.72 15.93 3.53
CA ALA A 18 -28.03 15.63 2.41
C ALA A 18 -26.69 15.39 2.87
N ALA A 19 -26.55 15.83 3.82
CA ALA A 19 -25.32 15.56 4.39
C ALA A 19 -24.82 14.37 3.77
N ALA A 20 -25.62 13.75 3.36
CA ALA A 20 -25.18 12.63 2.71
C ALA A 20 -23.94 12.83 1.96
N GLY A 21 -23.87 13.77 1.32
CA GLY A 21 -22.69 13.93 0.55
C GLY A 21 -21.46 13.51 1.25
N THR A 22 -21.46 13.79 2.38
CA THR A 22 -20.34 13.46 3.11
C THR A 22 -19.88 12.10 2.88
N LEU A 23 -20.70 11.22 2.83
CA LEU A 23 -20.28 9.92 2.61
C LEU A 23 -19.36 9.72 1.50
N ALA A 24 -19.58 10.24 0.49
CA ALA A 24 -18.74 10.05 -0.62
C ALA A 24 -17.29 10.11 -0.24
N LEU A 25 -16.95 10.97 0.52
CA LEU A 25 -15.61 11.04 0.91
C LEU A 25 -15.00 9.84 1.48
N THR A 26 -15.65 9.23 2.28
CA THR A 26 -15.07 8.10 2.88
C THR A 26 -14.55 7.16 1.85
N ALA A 27 -15.19 7.05 0.82
CA ALA A 27 -14.77 6.12 -0.17
C ALA A 27 -13.34 6.31 -0.62
N THR A 28 -12.93 7.47 -0.75
CA THR A 28 -11.60 7.71 -1.22
C THR A 28 -10.55 7.24 -0.26
N GLY A 29 -10.80 7.30 0.94
CA GLY A 29 -9.79 6.89 1.87
C GLY A 29 -9.46 5.43 1.78
N THR A 30 -10.43 4.63 1.56
CA THR A 30 -10.16 3.23 1.52
C THR A 30 -9.30 2.81 0.35
N ALA A 31 -9.36 3.48 -0.70
CA ALA A 31 -8.58 3.09 -1.84
C ALA A 31 -7.10 3.05 -1.56
N GLN A 32 -6.67 3.82 -0.68
CA GLN A 32 -5.27 3.87 -0.41
C GLN A 32 -4.74 2.66 0.31
N ALA A 33 -5.51 2.02 1.04
CA ALA A 33 -5.04 0.90 1.80
C ALA A 33 -4.79 -0.33 0.95
N ALA A 34 -5.14 -0.28 -0.28
CA ALA A 34 -4.97 -1.43 -1.14
C ALA A 34 -3.57 -1.75 -1.58
N SER A 35 -2.64 -0.93 -1.31
CA SER A 35 -1.29 -1.19 -1.80
C SER A 35 -0.39 -1.93 -0.82
N GLY A 36 -0.96 -2.81 -0.03
CA GLY A 36 -0.16 -3.61 0.87
C GLY A 36 0.52 -2.81 1.96
N GLY A 37 0.03 -1.64 2.25
CA GLY A 37 0.62 -0.80 3.28
C GLY A 37 1.69 0.15 2.79
N CYS A 38 2.05 0.11 1.54
CA CYS A 38 3.00 1.05 0.98
C CYS A 38 2.31 2.33 0.54
N ALA A 39 2.88 3.46 0.89
CA ALA A 39 2.38 4.74 0.41
C ALA A 39 3.02 5.06 -0.94
N GLY A 40 2.36 5.86 -1.74
CA GLY A 40 2.90 6.31 -3.00
C GLY A 40 2.41 5.49 -4.18
N ARG A 41 3.09 5.65 -5.30
CA ARG A 41 2.70 4.94 -6.50
C ARG A 41 3.72 3.86 -6.81
N GLU A 42 3.27 2.82 -7.43
CA GLU A 42 4.15 1.72 -7.80
C GLU A 42 5.09 2.16 -8.92
N VAL A 43 6.37 1.97 -8.73
CA VAL A 43 7.38 2.37 -9.71
C VAL A 43 8.11 1.18 -10.31
N ARG A 44 8.05 0.01 -9.70
CA ARG A 44 8.63 -1.21 -10.25
C ARG A 44 7.83 -2.41 -9.79
N THR A 45 7.75 -3.40 -10.67
CA THR A 45 7.16 -4.68 -10.36
C THR A 45 8.23 -5.72 -10.69
N LEU A 46 8.60 -6.53 -9.72
CA LEU A 46 9.67 -7.50 -9.89
C LEU A 46 9.10 -8.92 -9.73
N PRO A 47 8.68 -9.52 -10.83
CA PRO A 47 8.10 -10.87 -10.76
C PRO A 47 9.18 -11.94 -10.70
N PHE A 48 8.86 -13.04 -10.07
CA PHE A 48 9.71 -14.22 -10.04
C PHE A 48 8.80 -15.45 -9.95
N LYS A 49 9.40 -16.62 -9.97
CA LYS A 49 8.61 -17.83 -10.13
C LYS A 49 7.46 -17.98 -9.12
N THR A 50 7.69 -17.73 -7.87
CA THR A 50 6.69 -17.98 -6.83
C THR A 50 6.05 -16.73 -6.27
N GLY A 51 6.45 -15.57 -6.74
CA GLY A 51 5.89 -14.33 -6.19
C GLY A 51 6.19 -13.11 -7.02
N VAL A 52 5.84 -11.97 -6.45
CA VAL A 52 6.07 -10.67 -7.07
C VAL A 52 6.46 -9.71 -5.96
N THR A 53 7.48 -8.90 -6.20
CA THR A 53 7.83 -7.84 -5.27
C THR A 53 7.44 -6.52 -5.91
N HIS A 54 6.60 -5.76 -5.22
CA HIS A 54 6.12 -4.47 -5.70
C HIS A 54 6.87 -3.37 -4.98
N VAL A 55 7.30 -2.35 -5.72
CA VAL A 55 8.09 -1.25 -5.18
C VAL A 55 7.36 0.07 -5.42
N TYR A 56 7.22 0.85 -4.36
CA TYR A 56 6.47 2.11 -4.38
C TYR A 56 7.38 3.25 -3.97
N LYS A 57 7.09 4.43 -4.45
CA LYS A 57 7.89 5.60 -4.11
C LYS A 57 7.00 6.78 -3.76
N ARG A 58 7.40 7.52 -2.73
CA ARG A 58 6.71 8.75 -2.33
C ARG A 58 7.65 9.63 -1.52
N ASP A 59 7.82 10.87 -1.96
CA ASP A 59 8.60 11.89 -1.22
C ASP A 59 9.97 11.41 -0.74
N GLY A 60 10.70 10.74 -1.60
CA GLY A 60 12.02 10.27 -1.24
C GLY A 60 12.03 8.96 -0.46
N TYR A 61 10.88 8.42 -0.12
CA TYR A 61 10.78 7.12 0.54
C TYR A 61 10.50 6.04 -0.49
N VAL A 62 11.10 4.88 -0.27
CA VAL A 62 10.89 3.71 -1.11
C VAL A 62 10.34 2.60 -0.23
N CYS A 63 9.24 2.01 -0.66
CA CYS A 63 8.55 0.97 0.08
C CYS A 63 8.39 -0.26 -0.80
N ALA A 64 8.57 -1.44 -0.23
CA ALA A 64 8.40 -2.68 -0.98
C ALA A 64 7.62 -3.71 -0.20
N VAL A 65 6.88 -4.54 -0.94
CA VAL A 65 6.16 -5.69 -0.39
C VAL A 65 6.37 -6.86 -1.32
N THR A 66 6.45 -8.06 -0.78
CA THR A 66 6.52 -9.28 -1.57
C THR A 66 5.24 -10.08 -1.36
N VAL A 67 4.62 -10.49 -2.44
CA VAL A 67 3.35 -11.20 -2.43
C VAL A 67 3.50 -12.54 -3.15
N PRO A 68 2.98 -13.64 -2.61
CA PRO A 68 3.06 -14.92 -3.31
C PRO A 68 2.12 -14.93 -4.51
N ARG A 69 2.49 -15.66 -5.56
CA ARG A 69 1.62 -15.74 -6.72
C ARG A 69 0.33 -16.47 -6.43
N THR A 70 0.39 -17.48 -5.61
CA THR A 70 -0.78 -18.25 -5.27
C THR A 70 -0.97 -18.26 -3.76
N PRO A 71 -2.18 -18.08 -3.31
CA PRO A 71 -2.46 -18.15 -1.89
C PRO A 71 -2.16 -19.56 -1.40
N GLY A 72 -1.90 -19.69 -0.14
CA GLY A 72 -1.59 -20.99 0.42
C GLY A 72 -1.18 -20.90 1.86
N PRO A 73 -0.64 -21.98 2.40
CA PRO A 73 -0.24 -22.00 3.80
C PRO A 73 0.97 -21.09 4.00
N ALA A 74 1.27 -20.80 5.22
CA ALA A 74 2.40 -19.96 5.56
C ALA A 74 3.70 -20.58 5.04
N ARG A 75 4.57 -19.75 4.54
CA ARG A 75 5.87 -20.17 4.03
C ARG A 75 6.85 -19.04 4.29
N THR A 76 8.13 -19.35 4.21
CA THR A 76 9.14 -18.32 4.42
C THR A 76 9.06 -17.31 3.30
N MET A 77 8.92 -16.06 3.64
CA MET A 77 8.88 -14.97 2.68
C MET A 77 9.71 -13.83 3.20
N SER A 78 10.23 -13.02 2.31
CA SER A 78 11.01 -11.86 2.71
C SER A 78 10.92 -10.74 1.69
N VAL A 79 11.22 -9.54 2.16
CA VAL A 79 11.38 -8.38 1.31
C VAL A 79 12.46 -7.52 1.95
N SER A 80 13.32 -6.93 1.16
CA SER A 80 14.30 -6.00 1.69
C SER A 80 14.50 -4.82 0.77
N VAL A 81 14.82 -3.68 1.37
CA VAL A 81 15.13 -2.45 0.65
C VAL A 81 16.42 -1.89 1.22
N GLN A 82 17.36 -1.61 0.36
CA GLN A 82 18.64 -1.03 0.76
C GLN A 82 18.85 0.27 0.01
N ALA A 83 19.00 1.38 0.72
CA ALA A 83 19.41 2.62 0.10
C ALA A 83 20.94 2.58 0.02
N ARG A 84 21.49 3.00 -1.11
CA ARG A 84 22.94 2.93 -1.31
C ARG A 84 23.66 3.66 -0.19
N GLY A 85 24.65 3.01 0.36
CA GLY A 85 25.41 3.56 1.48
C GLY A 85 24.89 3.12 2.83
N ASN A 86 23.72 2.51 2.89
CA ASN A 86 23.13 2.06 4.15
C ASN A 86 22.99 0.55 4.16
N ARG A 87 22.66 0.00 5.29
CA ARG A 87 22.39 -1.42 5.38
C ARG A 87 20.98 -1.71 4.90
N PRO A 88 20.71 -2.90 4.38
CA PRO A 88 19.36 -3.25 3.98
C PRO A 88 18.44 -3.36 5.18
N VAL A 89 17.19 -2.99 4.99
CA VAL A 89 16.15 -3.19 5.98
C VAL A 89 15.34 -4.37 5.47
N VAL A 90 15.16 -5.37 6.31
CA VAL A 90 14.60 -6.66 5.90
C VAL A 90 13.42 -7.06 6.76
N ASP A 91 12.38 -7.58 6.13
CA ASP A 91 11.32 -8.27 6.82
C ASP A 91 11.32 -9.71 6.31
N ARG A 92 11.54 -10.67 7.19
CA ARG A 92 11.58 -12.07 6.83
C ARG A 92 10.86 -12.89 7.89
N GLY A 93 10.00 -13.77 7.47
CA GLY A 93 9.26 -14.60 8.40
C GLY A 93 8.38 -15.59 7.67
N ARG A 94 7.52 -16.25 8.42
CA ARG A 94 6.56 -17.17 7.83
C ARG A 94 5.25 -16.42 7.66
N TYR A 95 4.89 -16.19 6.43
CA TYR A 95 3.70 -15.44 6.08
C TYR A 95 2.87 -16.19 5.04
N ASN A 96 1.59 -15.96 5.03
CA ASN A 96 0.73 -16.55 4.01
C ASN A 96 0.18 -15.51 3.04
N ARG A 97 0.30 -14.23 3.33
CA ARG A 97 -0.26 -13.18 2.47
C ARG A 97 0.76 -12.25 1.87
N LEU A 98 1.67 -11.76 2.67
CA LEU A 98 2.71 -10.89 2.16
C LEU A 98 3.82 -10.71 3.19
N ALA A 99 4.99 -10.33 2.72
CA ALA A 99 6.10 -9.90 3.56
C ALA A 99 6.22 -8.38 3.36
N GLY A 100 6.49 -7.67 4.43
CA GLY A 100 6.56 -6.22 4.42
C GLY A 100 5.28 -5.62 4.95
N PRO A 101 5.09 -4.32 4.72
CA PRO A 101 5.93 -3.44 3.90
C PRO A 101 7.23 -3.06 4.61
N VAL A 102 8.23 -2.76 3.82
CA VAL A 102 9.50 -2.23 4.31
C VAL A 102 9.70 -0.89 3.64
N THR A 103 9.91 0.16 4.42
CA THR A 103 10.07 1.52 3.89
C THR A 103 11.39 2.12 4.35
N VAL A 104 12.14 2.69 3.45
CA VAL A 104 13.38 3.40 3.78
C VAL A 104 13.40 4.76 3.09
N HIS A 105 14.10 5.70 3.68
CA HIS A 105 14.32 6.99 3.05
C HIS A 105 15.56 6.88 2.16
N ALA A 106 15.37 7.01 0.88
CA ALA A 106 16.48 6.93 -0.08
C ALA A 106 16.82 8.27 -0.72
N GLY A 107 15.89 9.19 -0.71
CA GLY A 107 16.10 10.47 -1.40
C GLY A 107 16.33 10.20 -2.87
N HIS A 108 17.45 10.66 -3.39
CA HIS A 108 17.80 10.44 -4.78
C HIS A 108 18.80 9.29 -4.94
N ARG A 109 19.07 8.54 -3.90
CA ARG A 109 20.04 7.45 -3.98
C ARG A 109 19.42 6.25 -4.64
N CYS A 110 20.25 5.43 -5.26
CA CYS A 110 19.79 4.16 -5.81
C CYS A 110 19.36 3.23 -4.68
N VAL A 111 18.49 2.31 -4.98
CA VAL A 111 18.06 1.30 -4.00
C VAL A 111 18.24 -0.08 -4.59
N TRP A 112 18.43 -1.05 -3.73
CA TRP A 112 18.52 -2.45 -4.11
C TRP A 112 17.37 -3.16 -3.41
N ILE A 113 16.53 -3.83 -4.20
CA ILE A 113 15.34 -4.50 -3.69
C ILE A 113 15.53 -6.01 -3.81
N LYS A 114 15.13 -6.74 -2.80
CA LYS A 114 15.10 -8.19 -2.86
C LYS A 114 13.78 -8.69 -2.34
N GLY A 115 13.29 -9.78 -2.90
CA GLY A 115 12.08 -10.42 -2.42
C GLY A 115 12.21 -11.91 -2.59
N ALA A 116 11.54 -12.68 -1.75
CA ALA A 116 11.57 -14.12 -1.82
C ALA A 116 10.28 -14.73 -1.30
N VAL A 117 9.89 -15.85 -1.93
CA VAL A 117 8.76 -16.66 -1.48
C VAL A 117 9.22 -18.12 -1.61
N GLY A 118 9.39 -18.80 -0.47
CA GLY A 118 9.91 -20.15 -0.49
C GLY A 118 11.35 -20.19 -0.96
N ARG A 119 11.58 -20.91 -2.02
CA ARG A 119 12.95 -21.08 -2.52
C ARG A 119 13.29 -20.12 -3.66
N ASP A 120 12.32 -19.40 -4.17
CA ASP A 120 12.58 -18.52 -5.30
C ASP A 120 12.64 -17.07 -4.85
N SER A 121 13.40 -16.29 -5.56
CA SER A 121 13.66 -14.91 -5.16
C SER A 121 13.92 -14.02 -6.37
N VAL A 122 13.94 -12.73 -6.10
CA VAL A 122 14.29 -11.74 -7.11
C VAL A 122 15.20 -10.71 -6.45
N SER A 123 16.09 -10.16 -7.25
CA SER A 123 17.00 -9.11 -6.82
C SER A 123 17.07 -8.07 -7.93
N SER A 124 16.89 -6.83 -7.59
CA SER A 124 16.79 -5.78 -8.62
C SER A 124 18.13 -5.24 -9.10
N GLY A 125 19.16 -5.39 -8.30
CA GLY A 125 20.36 -4.60 -8.53
C GLY A 125 20.07 -3.16 -8.11
N TRP A 126 20.97 -2.25 -8.41
CA TRP A 126 20.75 -0.84 -8.07
C TRP A 126 19.80 -0.21 -9.07
N ILE A 127 18.68 0.30 -8.57
CA ILE A 127 17.64 0.92 -9.40
C ILE A 127 17.15 2.21 -8.76
N LEU A 128 16.35 2.95 -9.48
CA LEU A 128 15.73 4.20 -9.02
C LEU A 128 16.79 5.21 -8.57
N CYS A 129 17.85 5.31 -9.31
CA CYS A 129 18.94 6.23 -9.02
C CYS A 129 18.61 7.69 -9.31
#